data_ca184fa406b52eb3fbfc7d40efbee54b
#
_entry.id   ca184fa406b52eb3fbfc7d40efbee54b
#
_cell.length_a   1.000
_cell.length_b   1.000
_cell.length_c   1.000
_cell.angle_alpha   90.00
_cell.angle_beta   90.00
_cell.angle_gamma   90.00
#
_symmetry.space_group_name_H-M   'P 1'
#
loop_
_entity.id
_entity.type
_entity.pdbx_description
1 polymer ?
#
loop_
_entity_poly.entity_id
_entity_poly.type
_entity_poly.pdbx_seq_one_letter_code
_entity_poly.pdbx_strand_id
1 'polypeptide(L)'
;MINNKLVYAQKTVQKWGKDMEQKRRVLVIIPAYNEAENIVHVVRHMTETAPQYDYLVINDGSTDNTPDLCRSENFHYLDLSINMGIGGAVQAGYIYARKNNYDIAVQMDGDGQHDIAYLDKLLEPLIRGEADIAIGSRFLEKEGFQSSATRRMGINILSALIWLTTGKHIMDVTSGYRAVNKLFIKIYSEDYPMDYPEPEAIVAAIMHLGRVKEVPVQMRAREGGTSSITFKKSVYYMIKVTLAILICRMGYGIR
;
A
#
# COMPACT_ATOMS: atom_id res chain seq x y z
N MET A 1 28.24 0.18 41.83
CA MET A 1 27.99 0.66 40.43
C MET A 1 27.31 -0.38 39.51
N ILE A 2 27.39 -1.68 39.76
CA ILE A 2 26.77 -2.73 38.90
C ILE A 2 25.23 -2.76 39.02
N ASN A 3 24.68 -2.55 40.23
CA ASN A 3 23.22 -2.61 40.46
C ASN A 3 22.41 -1.54 39.72
N ASN A 4 22.98 -0.34 39.49
CA ASN A 4 22.26 0.73 38.76
C ASN A 4 22.14 0.46 37.26
N LYS A 5 23.10 -0.23 36.64
CA LYS A 5 23.04 -0.61 35.21
C LYS A 5 22.00 -1.71 34.95
N LEU A 6 21.85 -2.65 35.88
CA LEU A 6 20.83 -3.71 35.79
C LEU A 6 19.41 -3.15 35.95
N VAL A 7 19.21 -2.23 36.89
CA VAL A 7 17.90 -1.54 37.07
C VAL A 7 17.54 -0.67 35.88
N TYR A 8 18.52 0.01 35.26
CA TYR A 8 18.32 0.78 34.03
C TYR A 8 17.96 -0.14 32.84
N ALA A 9 18.66 -1.26 32.67
CA ALA A 9 18.36 -2.24 31.62
C ALA A 9 16.97 -2.87 31.81
N GLN A 10 16.60 -3.23 33.04
CA GLN A 10 15.25 -3.75 33.33
C GLN A 10 14.14 -2.72 33.09
N LYS A 11 14.33 -1.46 33.47
CA LYS A 11 13.37 -0.37 33.20
C LYS A 11 13.26 -0.09 31.69
N THR A 12 14.37 -0.19 30.96
CA THR A 12 14.37 0.00 29.50
C THR A 12 13.64 -1.16 28.81
N VAL A 13 13.88 -2.41 29.21
CA VAL A 13 13.17 -3.60 28.69
C VAL A 13 11.68 -3.56 29.05
N GLN A 14 11.30 -3.15 30.28
CA GLN A 14 9.90 -2.96 30.68
C GLN A 14 9.23 -1.79 29.93
N LYS A 15 9.96 -0.71 29.65
CA LYS A 15 9.45 0.39 28.82
C LYS A 15 9.23 -0.08 27.38
N TRP A 16 10.17 -0.83 26.80
CA TRP A 16 10.01 -1.43 25.48
C TRP A 16 8.88 -2.46 25.42
N GLY A 17 8.70 -3.26 26.47
CA GLY A 17 7.55 -4.17 26.59
C GLY A 17 6.20 -3.42 26.64
N LYS A 18 6.12 -2.30 27.36
CA LYS A 18 4.91 -1.45 27.41
C LYS A 18 4.66 -0.70 26.10
N ASP A 19 5.73 -0.23 25.42
CA ASP A 19 5.61 0.43 24.11
C ASP A 19 5.21 -0.58 23.01
N MET A 20 5.49 -1.88 23.20
CA MET A 20 5.02 -2.96 22.32
C MET A 20 3.55 -3.35 22.58
N GLU A 21 3.01 -3.09 23.76
CA GLU A 21 1.61 -3.34 24.12
C GLU A 21 0.66 -2.19 23.69
N GLN A 22 1.20 -1.04 23.29
CA GLN A 22 0.35 0.04 22.80
C GLN A 22 -0.23 -0.37 21.45
N LYS A 23 -1.52 -0.71 21.41
CA LYS A 23 -2.27 -1.11 20.22
C LYS A 23 -2.07 -0.04 19.14
N ARG A 24 -1.24 -0.35 18.12
CA ARG A 24 -0.99 0.58 17.01
C ARG A 24 -2.29 0.81 16.25
N ARG A 25 -2.56 2.06 15.95
CA ARG A 25 -3.72 2.42 15.12
C ARG A 25 -3.38 2.18 13.65
N VAL A 26 -4.14 1.31 13.01
CA VAL A 26 -3.97 0.94 11.60
C VAL A 26 -5.18 1.42 10.82
N LEU A 27 -4.95 2.09 9.69
CA LEU A 27 -5.98 2.47 8.72
C LEU A 27 -5.80 1.67 7.44
N VAL A 28 -6.84 0.98 7.00
CA VAL A 28 -6.91 0.38 5.65
C VAL A 28 -7.57 1.37 4.71
N ILE A 29 -6.81 1.85 3.72
CA ILE A 29 -7.25 2.77 2.67
C ILE A 29 -7.72 1.93 1.49
N ILE A 30 -8.98 2.10 1.10
CA ILE A 30 -9.64 1.34 0.02
C ILE A 30 -10.02 2.32 -1.10
N PRO A 31 -9.13 2.59 -2.07
CA PRO A 31 -9.48 3.40 -3.23
C PRO A 31 -10.52 2.66 -4.08
N ALA A 32 -11.57 3.39 -4.51
CA ALA A 32 -12.66 2.87 -5.30
C ALA A 32 -13.04 3.84 -6.42
N TYR A 33 -13.03 3.36 -7.66
CA TYR A 33 -13.54 4.08 -8.83
C TYR A 33 -14.36 3.15 -9.69
N ASN A 34 -15.70 3.36 -9.70
CA ASN A 34 -16.66 2.49 -10.39
C ASN A 34 -16.55 1.01 -9.93
N GLU A 35 -16.60 0.83 -8.61
CA GLU A 35 -16.52 -0.49 -7.96
C GLU A 35 -17.85 -0.93 -7.32
N ALA A 36 -18.99 -0.48 -7.87
CA ALA A 36 -20.32 -0.82 -7.36
C ALA A 36 -20.55 -2.33 -7.21
N GLU A 37 -19.95 -3.15 -8.07
CA GLU A 37 -20.07 -4.61 -8.02
C GLU A 37 -19.30 -5.25 -6.86
N ASN A 38 -18.21 -4.60 -6.39
CA ASN A 38 -17.26 -5.22 -5.46
C ASN A 38 -17.26 -4.55 -4.07
N ILE A 39 -17.49 -3.23 -4.00
CA ILE A 39 -17.20 -2.44 -2.79
C ILE A 39 -17.94 -2.93 -1.54
N VAL A 40 -19.19 -3.36 -1.66
CA VAL A 40 -19.98 -3.85 -0.51
C VAL A 40 -19.35 -5.15 0.02
N HIS A 41 -18.99 -6.07 -0.87
CA HIS A 41 -18.35 -7.33 -0.48
C HIS A 41 -16.99 -7.09 0.18
N VAL A 42 -16.17 -6.22 -0.42
CA VAL A 42 -14.82 -5.90 0.09
C VAL A 42 -14.89 -5.30 1.49
N VAL A 43 -15.76 -4.31 1.71
CA VAL A 43 -15.87 -3.65 3.02
C VAL A 43 -16.45 -4.58 4.08
N ARG A 44 -17.49 -5.35 3.75
CA ARG A 44 -18.05 -6.33 4.69
C ARG A 44 -17.04 -7.41 5.06
N HIS A 45 -16.35 -7.98 4.07
CA HIS A 45 -15.31 -8.97 4.32
C HIS A 45 -14.16 -8.39 5.17
N MET A 46 -13.76 -7.12 4.94
CA MET A 46 -12.78 -6.43 5.78
C MET A 46 -13.26 -6.33 7.23
N THR A 47 -14.49 -5.85 7.44
CA THR A 47 -15.02 -5.63 8.80
C THR A 47 -15.29 -6.93 9.56
N GLU A 48 -15.59 -8.02 8.86
CA GLU A 48 -15.82 -9.34 9.45
C GLU A 48 -14.49 -10.05 9.79
N THR A 49 -13.50 -9.95 8.89
CA THR A 49 -12.24 -10.70 9.01
C THR A 49 -11.21 -9.97 9.88
N ALA A 50 -11.17 -8.63 9.82
CA ALA A 50 -10.19 -7.81 10.52
C ALA A 50 -10.84 -6.63 11.27
N PRO A 51 -11.82 -6.88 12.17
CA PRO A 51 -12.60 -5.84 12.87
C PRO A 51 -11.75 -4.96 13.80
N GLN A 52 -10.52 -5.37 14.10
CA GLN A 52 -9.59 -4.62 14.94
C GLN A 52 -8.94 -3.43 14.23
N TYR A 53 -9.04 -3.31 12.91
CA TYR A 53 -8.46 -2.24 12.11
C TYR A 53 -9.53 -1.31 11.56
N ASP A 54 -9.21 -0.02 11.56
CA ASP A 54 -10.06 0.99 10.92
C ASP A 54 -9.90 0.92 9.40
N TYR A 55 -10.95 1.25 8.66
CA TYR A 55 -10.89 1.38 7.20
C TYR A 55 -11.45 2.72 6.74
N LEU A 56 -11.07 3.13 5.52
CA LEU A 56 -11.62 4.29 4.84
C LEU A 56 -11.71 4.00 3.33
N VAL A 57 -12.92 3.99 2.81
CA VAL A 57 -13.13 3.96 1.36
C VAL A 57 -12.87 5.35 0.80
N ILE A 58 -12.07 5.46 -0.24
CA ILE A 58 -11.88 6.71 -1.00
C ILE A 58 -12.63 6.57 -2.33
N ASN A 59 -13.83 7.12 -2.41
CA ASN A 59 -14.52 7.19 -3.68
C ASN A 59 -13.89 8.26 -4.57
N ASP A 60 -13.23 7.83 -5.65
CA ASP A 60 -12.46 8.70 -6.55
C ASP A 60 -13.35 9.26 -7.68
N GLY A 61 -14.45 9.94 -7.31
CA GLY A 61 -15.37 10.55 -8.26
C GLY A 61 -16.04 9.52 -9.18
N SER A 62 -16.52 8.40 -8.62
CA SER A 62 -17.23 7.36 -9.38
C SER A 62 -18.46 7.92 -10.08
N THR A 63 -18.76 7.39 -11.27
CA THR A 63 -19.94 7.73 -12.08
C THR A 63 -21.02 6.66 -12.05
N ASP A 64 -20.75 5.55 -11.40
CA ASP A 64 -21.70 4.46 -11.15
C ASP A 64 -22.35 4.59 -9.75
N ASN A 65 -22.97 3.52 -9.27
CA ASN A 65 -23.67 3.50 -7.98
C ASN A 65 -22.74 3.35 -6.75
N THR A 66 -21.41 3.39 -6.90
CA THR A 66 -20.45 3.22 -5.80
C THR A 66 -20.71 4.17 -4.62
N PRO A 67 -20.86 5.52 -4.81
CA PRO A 67 -21.08 6.43 -3.70
C PRO A 67 -22.42 6.20 -2.98
N ASP A 68 -23.47 5.84 -3.71
CA ASP A 68 -24.78 5.56 -3.12
C ASP A 68 -24.76 4.27 -2.29
N LEU A 69 -24.04 3.26 -2.74
CA LEU A 69 -23.81 2.04 -1.96
C LEU A 69 -23.03 2.35 -0.68
N CYS A 70 -21.94 3.12 -0.75
CA CYS A 70 -21.20 3.53 0.45
C CYS A 70 -22.09 4.26 1.45
N ARG A 71 -23.00 5.12 0.97
CA ARG A 71 -23.94 5.86 1.80
C ARG A 71 -25.00 4.96 2.42
N SER A 72 -25.65 4.10 1.61
CA SER A 72 -26.73 3.22 2.06
C SER A 72 -26.27 2.15 3.05
N GLU A 73 -25.06 1.66 2.89
CA GLU A 73 -24.41 0.70 3.80
C GLU A 73 -23.79 1.36 5.04
N ASN A 74 -23.84 2.70 5.13
CA ASN A 74 -23.23 3.47 6.20
C ASN A 74 -21.72 3.18 6.36
N PHE A 75 -21.02 3.01 5.24
CA PHE A 75 -19.57 2.79 5.26
C PHE A 75 -18.84 4.07 5.65
N HIS A 76 -17.65 3.89 6.23
CA HIS A 76 -16.73 5.01 6.45
C HIS A 76 -16.04 5.34 5.13
N TYR A 77 -16.43 6.44 4.48
CA TYR A 77 -15.90 6.82 3.18
C TYR A 77 -15.65 8.32 3.05
N LEU A 78 -14.73 8.65 2.14
CA LEU A 78 -14.44 10.00 1.68
C LEU A 78 -14.84 10.09 0.20
N ASP A 79 -15.67 11.09 -0.15
CA ASP A 79 -16.15 11.31 -1.49
C ASP A 79 -15.33 12.43 -2.15
N LEU A 80 -14.53 12.09 -3.17
CA LEU A 80 -13.80 13.09 -3.95
C LEU A 80 -14.69 13.65 -5.05
N SER A 81 -14.71 14.97 -5.19
CA SER A 81 -15.58 15.66 -6.14
C SER A 81 -15.24 15.38 -7.62
N ILE A 82 -14.03 14.93 -7.90
CA ILE A 82 -13.52 14.60 -9.24
C ILE A 82 -12.61 13.39 -9.16
N ASN A 83 -12.49 12.68 -10.28
CA ASN A 83 -11.51 11.59 -10.39
C ASN A 83 -10.08 12.14 -10.38
N MET A 84 -9.32 11.80 -9.33
CA MET A 84 -7.93 12.19 -9.13
C MET A 84 -6.95 11.10 -9.61
N GLY A 85 -7.46 9.94 -10.01
CA GLY A 85 -6.69 8.74 -10.28
C GLY A 85 -6.23 8.01 -9.02
N ILE A 86 -5.75 6.78 -9.20
CA ILE A 86 -5.37 5.89 -8.08
C ILE A 86 -4.37 6.55 -7.12
N GLY A 87 -3.39 7.29 -7.64
CA GLY A 87 -2.42 8.01 -6.82
C GLY A 87 -3.07 9.08 -5.95
N GLY A 88 -3.96 9.91 -6.53
CA GLY A 88 -4.68 10.94 -5.81
C GLY A 88 -5.61 10.37 -4.73
N ALA A 89 -6.33 9.31 -5.05
CA ALA A 89 -7.21 8.63 -4.09
C ALA A 89 -6.41 8.06 -2.90
N VAL A 90 -5.30 7.37 -3.18
CA VAL A 90 -4.43 6.81 -2.13
C VAL A 90 -3.77 7.91 -1.31
N GLN A 91 -3.32 9.01 -1.94
CA GLN A 91 -2.78 10.17 -1.23
C GLN A 91 -3.81 10.80 -0.30
N ALA A 92 -5.07 10.93 -0.72
CA ALA A 92 -6.15 11.41 0.14
C ALA A 92 -6.30 10.53 1.40
N GLY A 93 -6.17 9.22 1.26
CA GLY A 93 -6.11 8.27 2.37
C GLY A 93 -4.93 8.50 3.30
N TYR A 94 -3.73 8.75 2.78
CA TYR A 94 -2.55 9.10 3.61
C TYR A 94 -2.71 10.44 4.32
N ILE A 95 -3.31 11.45 3.67
CA ILE A 95 -3.64 12.73 4.30
C ILE A 95 -4.60 12.51 5.48
N TYR A 96 -5.63 11.69 5.27
CA TYR A 96 -6.57 11.33 6.35
C TYR A 96 -5.87 10.58 7.48
N ALA A 97 -5.03 9.58 7.17
CA ALA A 97 -4.26 8.81 8.14
C ALA A 97 -3.36 9.72 9.00
N ARG A 98 -2.66 10.67 8.36
CA ARG A 98 -1.81 11.65 9.04
C ARG A 98 -2.62 12.56 9.98
N LYS A 99 -3.71 13.14 9.49
CA LYS A 99 -4.57 14.05 10.26
C LYS A 99 -5.19 13.37 11.49
N ASN A 100 -5.47 12.08 11.39
CA ASN A 100 -6.08 11.29 12.46
C ASN A 100 -5.07 10.49 13.29
N ASN A 101 -3.75 10.76 13.14
CA ASN A 101 -2.67 10.15 13.92
C ASN A 101 -2.63 8.62 13.87
N TYR A 102 -2.84 8.02 12.70
CA TYR A 102 -2.59 6.60 12.50
C TYR A 102 -1.08 6.29 12.54
N ASP A 103 -0.73 5.12 13.03
CA ASP A 103 0.66 4.65 13.14
C ASP A 103 1.08 3.87 11.90
N ILE A 104 0.12 3.17 11.27
CA ILE A 104 0.31 2.42 10.03
C ILE A 104 -0.87 2.71 9.11
N ALA A 105 -0.62 2.84 7.81
CA ALA A 105 -1.63 2.86 6.77
C ALA A 105 -1.38 1.73 5.77
N VAL A 106 -2.46 1.08 5.34
CA VAL A 106 -2.43 -0.02 4.37
C VAL A 106 -3.24 0.40 3.16
N GLN A 107 -2.68 0.31 1.96
CA GLN A 107 -3.45 0.36 0.72
C GLN A 107 -3.98 -1.03 0.41
N MET A 108 -5.26 -1.15 0.12
CA MET A 108 -5.95 -2.37 -0.30
C MET A 108 -6.97 -2.00 -1.37
N ASP A 109 -6.83 -2.55 -2.58
CA ASP A 109 -7.69 -2.17 -3.71
C ASP A 109 -9.15 -2.63 -3.50
N GLY A 110 -10.10 -1.83 -3.99
CA GLY A 110 -11.54 -2.06 -3.86
C GLY A 110 -12.11 -3.15 -4.77
N ASP A 111 -11.26 -3.83 -5.57
CA ASP A 111 -11.67 -4.85 -6.55
C ASP A 111 -11.72 -6.29 -5.99
N GLY A 112 -11.42 -6.47 -4.70
CA GLY A 112 -11.47 -7.76 -4.00
C GLY A 112 -10.31 -8.71 -4.28
N GLN A 113 -9.28 -8.30 -5.04
CA GLN A 113 -8.12 -9.16 -5.33
C GLN A 113 -7.21 -9.39 -4.12
N HIS A 114 -7.16 -8.46 -3.18
CA HIS A 114 -6.32 -8.55 -2.00
C HIS A 114 -7.01 -9.36 -0.90
N ASP A 115 -6.37 -10.45 -0.49
CA ASP A 115 -6.90 -11.30 0.58
C ASP A 115 -6.56 -10.71 1.96
N ILE A 116 -7.60 -10.36 2.69
CA ILE A 116 -7.54 -9.74 4.02
C ILE A 116 -6.86 -10.66 5.05
N ALA A 117 -6.93 -11.97 4.86
CA ALA A 117 -6.24 -12.94 5.72
C ALA A 117 -4.72 -12.72 5.80
N TYR A 118 -4.14 -12.05 4.81
CA TYR A 118 -2.72 -11.70 4.81
C TYR A 118 -2.41 -10.35 5.47
N LEU A 119 -3.41 -9.62 5.95
CA LEU A 119 -3.21 -8.27 6.51
C LEU A 119 -2.26 -8.29 7.70
N ASP A 120 -2.44 -9.18 8.66
CA ASP A 120 -1.57 -9.30 9.83
C ASP A 120 -0.12 -9.65 9.44
N LYS A 121 0.04 -10.56 8.46
CA LYS A 121 1.36 -10.93 7.92
C LYS A 121 2.04 -9.73 7.24
N LEU A 122 1.27 -8.89 6.51
CA LEU A 122 1.77 -7.67 5.87
C LEU A 122 2.21 -6.62 6.91
N LEU A 123 1.49 -6.51 8.02
CA LEU A 123 1.78 -5.56 9.11
C LEU A 123 2.99 -5.95 9.97
N GLU A 124 3.26 -7.25 10.09
CA GLU A 124 4.26 -7.80 11.01
C GLU A 124 5.64 -7.13 10.89
N PRO A 125 6.25 -6.91 9.70
CA PRO A 125 7.55 -6.26 9.58
C PRO A 125 7.56 -4.81 10.10
N LEU A 126 6.45 -4.09 9.95
CA LEU A 126 6.31 -2.72 10.46
C LEU A 126 6.14 -2.71 11.97
N ILE A 127 5.35 -3.64 12.50
CA ILE A 127 5.13 -3.79 13.95
C ILE A 127 6.42 -4.15 14.66
N ARG A 128 7.24 -5.03 14.06
CA ARG A 128 8.55 -5.41 14.60
C ARG A 128 9.64 -4.34 14.37
N GLY A 129 9.34 -3.26 13.63
CA GLY A 129 10.33 -2.24 13.30
C GLY A 129 11.43 -2.73 12.35
N GLU A 130 11.19 -3.80 11.60
CA GLU A 130 12.12 -4.36 10.62
C GLU A 130 12.03 -3.66 9.26
N ALA A 131 10.86 -3.08 8.95
CA ALA A 131 10.59 -2.36 7.72
C ALA A 131 9.84 -1.05 7.99
N ASP A 132 9.94 -0.12 7.06
CA ASP A 132 9.18 1.12 7.03
C ASP A 132 8.04 1.02 6.03
N ILE A 133 8.22 0.14 5.02
CA ILE A 133 7.21 -0.23 4.02
C ILE A 133 7.23 -1.74 3.85
N ALA A 134 6.06 -2.38 3.89
CA ALA A 134 5.85 -3.77 3.51
C ALA A 134 5.01 -3.84 2.23
N ILE A 135 5.41 -4.69 1.30
CA ILE A 135 4.73 -4.92 0.02
C ILE A 135 4.28 -6.37 -0.04
N GLY A 136 2.98 -6.59 -0.22
CA GLY A 136 2.44 -7.93 -0.47
C GLY A 136 2.85 -8.42 -1.85
N SER A 137 3.71 -9.43 -1.89
CA SER A 137 4.31 -9.95 -3.14
C SER A 137 3.70 -11.28 -3.54
N ARG A 138 3.20 -11.36 -4.78
CA ARG A 138 2.66 -12.58 -5.41
C ARG A 138 3.73 -13.58 -5.80
N PHE A 139 4.98 -13.15 -5.80
CA PHE A 139 6.04 -13.84 -6.51
C PHE A 139 7.08 -14.49 -5.59
N LEU A 140 6.98 -14.29 -4.30
CA LEU A 140 7.88 -14.91 -3.32
C LEU A 140 7.58 -16.40 -3.16
N GLU A 141 6.31 -16.79 -2.94
CA GLU A 141 5.90 -18.18 -2.75
C GLU A 141 5.24 -18.79 -4.00
N LYS A 142 4.94 -17.98 -5.03
CA LYS A 142 4.31 -18.39 -6.31
C LYS A 142 2.99 -19.14 -6.15
N GLU A 143 2.25 -18.83 -5.11
CA GLU A 143 0.93 -19.39 -4.83
C GLU A 143 -0.18 -18.40 -5.20
N GLY A 144 -1.40 -18.91 -5.43
CA GLY A 144 -2.56 -18.10 -5.80
C GLY A 144 -2.51 -17.58 -7.25
N PHE A 145 -3.24 -16.50 -7.50
CA PHE A 145 -3.34 -15.89 -8.85
C PHE A 145 -2.01 -15.27 -9.26
N GLN A 146 -1.42 -15.84 -10.32
CA GLN A 146 -0.20 -15.31 -10.95
C GLN A 146 -0.58 -14.47 -12.17
N SER A 147 0.10 -13.37 -12.39
CA SER A 147 -0.10 -12.52 -13.57
C SER A 147 0.18 -13.29 -14.88
N SER A 148 -0.42 -12.84 -16.00
CA SER A 148 -0.09 -13.38 -17.33
C SER A 148 1.41 -13.27 -17.64
N ALA A 149 1.94 -14.13 -18.49
CA ALA A 149 3.36 -14.14 -18.87
C ALA A 149 3.84 -12.78 -19.40
N THR A 150 3.03 -12.08 -20.20
CA THR A 150 3.34 -10.76 -20.74
C THR A 150 3.40 -9.69 -19.66
N ARG A 151 2.43 -9.71 -18.71
CA ARG A 151 2.43 -8.79 -17.57
C ARG A 151 3.62 -9.07 -16.65
N ARG A 152 3.95 -10.35 -16.43
CA ARG A 152 5.11 -10.76 -15.64
C ARG A 152 6.42 -10.27 -16.24
N MET A 153 6.56 -10.33 -17.58
CA MET A 153 7.75 -9.78 -18.27
C MET A 153 7.89 -8.26 -18.01
N GLY A 154 6.80 -7.50 -18.12
CA GLY A 154 6.81 -6.07 -17.79
C GLY A 154 7.24 -5.79 -16.34
N ILE A 155 6.68 -6.54 -15.37
CA ILE A 155 7.05 -6.44 -13.96
C ILE A 155 8.55 -6.72 -13.75
N ASN A 156 9.09 -7.74 -14.41
CA ASN A 156 10.51 -8.09 -14.30
C ASN A 156 11.42 -6.97 -14.86
N ILE A 157 11.01 -6.31 -15.96
CA ILE A 157 11.75 -5.16 -16.52
C ILE A 157 11.78 -4.01 -15.51
N LEU A 158 10.64 -3.66 -14.92
CA LEU A 158 10.56 -2.60 -13.90
C LEU A 158 11.34 -2.96 -12.63
N SER A 159 11.27 -4.22 -12.19
CA SER A 159 12.05 -4.74 -11.06
C SER A 159 13.56 -4.61 -11.32
N ALA A 160 14.02 -4.97 -12.52
CA ALA A 160 15.43 -4.80 -12.92
C ALA A 160 15.84 -3.32 -12.97
N LEU A 161 14.96 -2.44 -13.47
CA LEU A 161 15.22 -1.00 -13.49
C LEU A 161 15.33 -0.42 -12.06
N ILE A 162 14.45 -0.80 -11.16
CA ILE A 162 14.51 -0.39 -9.75
C ILE A 162 15.81 -0.90 -9.11
N TRP A 163 16.18 -2.15 -9.37
CA TRP A 163 17.46 -2.68 -8.88
C TRP A 163 18.66 -1.90 -9.41
N LEU A 164 18.71 -1.60 -10.71
CA LEU A 164 19.80 -0.83 -11.32
C LEU A 164 19.90 0.60 -10.76
N THR A 165 18.77 1.22 -10.47
CA THR A 165 18.73 2.63 -10.02
C THR A 165 18.89 2.79 -8.51
N THR A 166 18.52 1.77 -7.71
CA THR A 166 18.48 1.88 -6.25
C THR A 166 19.37 0.86 -5.52
N GLY A 167 19.85 -0.18 -6.22
CA GLY A 167 20.56 -1.31 -5.62
C GLY A 167 19.67 -2.27 -4.81
N LYS A 168 18.34 -2.06 -4.77
CA LYS A 168 17.39 -2.91 -4.05
C LYS A 168 16.58 -3.75 -5.02
N HIS A 169 16.54 -5.05 -4.79
CA HIS A 169 15.74 -5.97 -5.59
C HIS A 169 14.35 -6.13 -4.97
N ILE A 170 13.31 -5.75 -5.72
CA ILE A 170 11.91 -5.92 -5.37
C ILE A 170 11.24 -6.71 -6.49
N MET A 171 10.60 -7.83 -6.15
CA MET A 171 10.03 -8.76 -7.14
C MET A 171 8.65 -8.31 -7.64
N ASP A 172 7.82 -7.75 -6.75
CA ASP A 172 6.46 -7.31 -7.08
C ASP A 172 6.31 -5.78 -6.96
N VAL A 173 6.90 -5.09 -7.92
CA VAL A 173 6.92 -3.61 -7.97
C VAL A 173 5.56 -2.99 -8.29
N THR A 174 4.59 -3.79 -8.74
CA THR A 174 3.25 -3.34 -9.15
C THR A 174 2.15 -3.74 -8.18
N SER A 175 2.49 -4.29 -7.02
CA SER A 175 1.50 -4.63 -6.02
C SER A 175 0.94 -3.39 -5.36
N GLY A 176 -0.39 -3.23 -5.36
CA GLY A 176 -1.11 -2.22 -4.59
C GLY A 176 -1.28 -2.58 -3.11
N TYR A 177 -1.08 -3.86 -2.73
CA TYR A 177 -1.20 -4.29 -1.34
C TYR A 177 0.04 -3.90 -0.54
N ARG A 178 -0.02 -2.77 0.15
CA ARG A 178 1.14 -2.15 0.83
C ARG A 178 0.77 -1.64 2.20
N ALA A 179 1.69 -1.77 3.14
CA ALA A 179 1.62 -1.13 4.43
C ALA A 179 2.81 -0.18 4.62
N VAL A 180 2.55 0.99 5.20
CA VAL A 180 3.58 2.00 5.49
C VAL A 180 3.47 2.46 6.94
N ASN A 181 4.62 2.76 7.57
CA ASN A 181 4.66 3.28 8.93
C ASN A 181 4.35 4.79 8.98
N LYS A 182 4.30 5.35 10.19
CA LYS A 182 3.98 6.75 10.47
C LYS A 182 4.88 7.76 9.73
N LEU A 183 6.16 7.43 9.54
CA LEU A 183 7.08 8.26 8.77
C LEU A 183 6.64 8.36 7.30
N PHE A 184 6.33 7.22 6.69
CA PHE A 184 5.89 7.17 5.29
C PHE A 184 4.44 7.64 5.10
N ILE A 185 3.56 7.53 6.10
CA ILE A 185 2.27 8.24 6.09
C ILE A 185 2.51 9.75 5.94
N LYS A 186 3.45 10.32 6.70
CA LYS A 186 3.78 11.74 6.57
C LYS A 186 4.33 12.08 5.19
N ILE A 187 5.35 11.36 4.70
CA ILE A 187 6.00 11.61 3.40
C ILE A 187 4.95 11.51 2.28
N TYR A 188 4.19 10.42 2.22
CA TYR A 188 3.21 10.18 1.17
C TYR A 188 1.98 11.09 1.25
N SER A 189 1.66 11.64 2.42
CA SER A 189 0.63 12.67 2.53
C SER A 189 1.05 14.01 1.93
N GLU A 190 2.35 14.28 1.83
CA GLU A 190 2.91 15.51 1.26
C GLU A 190 3.24 15.36 -0.22
N ASP A 191 3.81 14.21 -0.60
CA ASP A 191 4.25 13.91 -1.96
C ASP A 191 4.03 12.42 -2.27
N TYR A 192 3.12 12.14 -3.18
CA TYR A 192 2.80 10.78 -3.64
C TYR A 192 2.59 10.78 -5.16
N PRO A 193 3.13 9.79 -5.88
CA PRO A 193 2.98 9.72 -7.33
C PRO A 193 1.51 9.60 -7.74
N MET A 194 1.09 10.39 -8.72
CA MET A 194 -0.33 10.45 -9.14
C MET A 194 -0.71 9.34 -10.11
N ASP A 195 0.16 9.07 -11.09
CA ASP A 195 -0.09 8.07 -12.13
C ASP A 195 0.76 6.84 -11.90
N TYR A 196 0.13 5.67 -11.76
CA TYR A 196 0.85 4.39 -11.55
C TYR A 196 1.83 4.44 -10.37
N PRO A 197 1.35 4.77 -9.18
CA PRO A 197 2.21 5.20 -8.08
C PRO A 197 3.13 4.11 -7.56
N GLU A 198 2.82 2.82 -7.77
CA GLU A 198 3.45 1.71 -7.07
C GLU A 198 4.98 1.64 -7.32
N PRO A 199 5.49 1.61 -8.55
CA PRO A 199 6.94 1.53 -8.79
C PRO A 199 7.68 2.80 -8.38
N GLU A 200 7.11 3.97 -8.63
CA GLU A 200 7.72 5.26 -8.31
C GLU A 200 7.81 5.47 -6.79
N ALA A 201 6.74 5.15 -6.05
CA ALA A 201 6.72 5.22 -4.59
C ALA A 201 7.78 4.30 -3.94
N ILE A 202 8.10 3.16 -4.55
CA ILE A 202 9.20 2.29 -4.08
C ILE A 202 10.53 3.02 -4.22
N VAL A 203 10.80 3.62 -5.39
CA VAL A 203 12.05 4.36 -5.64
C VAL A 203 12.15 5.54 -4.67
N ALA A 204 11.10 6.35 -4.56
CA ALA A 204 11.06 7.47 -3.62
C ALA A 204 11.33 7.00 -2.17
N ALA A 205 10.71 5.89 -1.75
CA ALA A 205 10.94 5.34 -0.43
C ALA A 205 12.39 4.95 -0.17
N ILE A 206 13.02 4.25 -1.13
CA ILE A 206 14.42 3.84 -1.00
C ILE A 206 15.34 5.07 -0.99
N MET A 207 15.02 6.09 -1.79
CA MET A 207 15.77 7.36 -1.78
C MET A 207 15.62 8.13 -0.47
N HIS A 208 14.49 8.01 0.22
CA HIS A 208 14.29 8.49 1.59
C HIS A 208 14.90 7.57 2.67
N LEU A 209 15.76 6.62 2.28
CA LEU A 209 16.39 5.63 3.16
C LEU A 209 15.39 4.72 3.88
N GLY A 210 14.19 4.57 3.34
CA GLY A 210 13.17 3.65 3.85
C GLY A 210 13.57 2.19 3.64
N ARG A 211 13.30 1.39 4.65
CA ARG A 211 13.50 -0.06 4.61
C ARG A 211 12.26 -0.70 3.99
N VAL A 212 12.39 -1.13 2.74
CA VAL A 212 11.32 -1.82 2.00
C VAL A 212 11.50 -3.34 2.14
N LYS A 213 10.43 -4.05 2.49
CA LYS A 213 10.39 -5.51 2.63
C LYS A 213 9.19 -6.08 1.88
N GLU A 214 9.41 -7.15 1.13
CA GLU A 214 8.32 -7.92 0.54
C GLU A 214 7.84 -9.00 1.50
N VAL A 215 6.53 -9.22 1.51
CA VAL A 215 5.84 -10.24 2.31
C VAL A 215 5.04 -11.12 1.35
N PRO A 216 5.17 -12.45 1.40
CA PRO A 216 4.40 -13.32 0.51
C PRO A 216 2.92 -13.25 0.85
N VAL A 217 2.13 -13.00 -0.19
CA VAL A 217 0.66 -12.96 -0.13
C VAL A 217 0.07 -13.71 -1.31
N GLN A 218 -1.09 -14.31 -1.11
CA GLN A 218 -1.90 -14.82 -2.20
C GLN A 218 -2.90 -13.75 -2.63
N MET A 219 -3.06 -13.57 -3.93
CA MET A 219 -4.10 -12.73 -4.48
C MET A 219 -5.18 -13.60 -5.11
N ARG A 220 -6.42 -13.13 -5.01
CA ARG A 220 -7.58 -13.76 -5.64
C ARG A 220 -7.71 -13.31 -7.10
N ALA A 221 -8.37 -14.10 -7.93
CA ALA A 221 -8.82 -13.59 -9.21
C ALA A 221 -9.91 -12.55 -8.98
N ARG A 222 -9.95 -11.51 -9.82
CA ARG A 222 -11.01 -10.49 -9.77
C ARG A 222 -12.37 -11.15 -10.03
N GLU A 223 -13.34 -10.93 -9.17
CA GLU A 223 -14.66 -11.56 -9.27
C GLU A 223 -15.60 -10.82 -10.23
N GLY A 224 -15.39 -9.51 -10.44
CA GLY A 224 -16.22 -8.69 -11.33
C GLY A 224 -15.45 -7.55 -11.99
N GLY A 225 -16.07 -6.92 -13.00
CA GLY A 225 -15.51 -5.79 -13.72
C GLY A 225 -14.51 -6.17 -14.83
N THR A 226 -14.24 -5.22 -15.72
CA THR A 226 -13.31 -5.40 -16.85
C THR A 226 -11.97 -4.76 -16.54
N SER A 227 -10.87 -5.48 -16.86
CA SER A 227 -9.53 -4.87 -16.78
C SER A 227 -9.43 -3.69 -17.74
N SER A 228 -9.14 -2.51 -17.24
CA SER A 228 -8.95 -1.30 -18.04
C SER A 228 -7.65 -1.27 -18.85
N ILE A 229 -6.82 -2.33 -18.78
CA ILE A 229 -5.49 -2.37 -19.39
C ILE A 229 -5.55 -3.10 -20.73
N THR A 230 -5.45 -2.35 -21.84
CA THR A 230 -5.24 -2.86 -23.21
C THR A 230 -3.75 -2.91 -23.54
N PHE A 231 -3.35 -3.65 -24.60
CA PHE A 231 -1.96 -3.75 -25.01
C PHE A 231 -1.30 -2.38 -25.26
N LYS A 232 -2.00 -1.46 -25.95
CA LYS A 232 -1.50 -0.08 -26.18
C LYS A 232 -1.30 0.68 -24.86
N LYS A 233 -2.24 0.54 -23.92
CA LYS A 233 -2.11 1.12 -22.58
C LYS A 233 -0.94 0.50 -21.80
N SER A 234 -0.66 -0.80 -22.00
CA SER A 234 0.49 -1.47 -21.35
C SER A 234 1.83 -0.93 -21.85
N VAL A 235 1.99 -0.68 -23.16
CA VAL A 235 3.22 -0.07 -23.70
C VAL A 235 3.39 1.35 -23.18
N TYR A 236 2.33 2.17 -23.21
CA TYR A 236 2.34 3.52 -22.65
C TYR A 236 2.73 3.52 -21.17
N TYR A 237 2.11 2.61 -20.38
CA TYR A 237 2.44 2.38 -18.98
C TYR A 237 3.92 2.11 -18.78
N MET A 238 4.51 1.17 -19.53
CA MET A 238 5.92 0.81 -19.40
C MET A 238 6.85 2.01 -19.68
N ILE A 239 6.57 2.78 -20.72
CA ILE A 239 7.37 3.99 -21.06
C ILE A 239 7.24 5.03 -19.94
N LYS A 240 6.01 5.35 -19.53
CA LYS A 240 5.74 6.38 -18.53
C LYS A 240 6.38 6.05 -17.20
N VAL A 241 6.19 4.83 -16.70
CA VAL A 241 6.75 4.37 -15.41
C VAL A 241 8.29 4.32 -15.47
N THR A 242 8.86 3.86 -16.59
CA THR A 242 10.32 3.88 -16.77
C THR A 242 10.88 5.31 -16.66
N LEU A 243 10.26 6.28 -17.34
CA LEU A 243 10.67 7.69 -17.25
C LEU A 243 10.47 8.24 -15.84
N ALA A 244 9.34 7.95 -15.18
CA ALA A 244 9.07 8.39 -13.83
C ALA A 244 10.14 7.88 -12.84
N ILE A 245 10.50 6.59 -12.90
CA ILE A 245 11.58 5.99 -12.09
C ILE A 245 12.91 6.73 -12.30
N LEU A 246 13.29 6.99 -13.56
CA LEU A 246 14.55 7.67 -13.89
C LEU A 246 14.56 9.12 -13.39
N ILE A 247 13.47 9.86 -13.61
CA ILE A 247 13.32 11.25 -13.14
C ILE A 247 13.33 11.31 -11.62
N CYS A 248 12.56 10.46 -10.97
CA CYS A 248 12.56 10.35 -9.51
C CYS A 248 13.97 10.11 -8.97
N ARG A 249 14.71 9.15 -9.53
CA ARG A 249 16.08 8.85 -9.13
C ARG A 249 17.03 10.04 -9.35
N MET A 250 16.92 10.75 -10.49
CA MET A 250 17.75 11.93 -10.77
C MET A 250 17.45 13.08 -9.81
N GLY A 251 16.19 13.33 -9.50
CA GLY A 251 15.76 14.37 -8.56
C GLY A 251 16.37 14.22 -7.17
N TYR A 252 16.58 12.99 -6.70
CA TYR A 252 17.25 12.70 -5.43
C TYR A 252 18.80 12.73 -5.53
N GLY A 253 19.36 12.67 -6.74
CA GLY A 253 20.82 12.76 -6.95
C GLY A 253 21.34 14.20 -7.00
N ILE A 254 20.45 15.19 -7.09
CA ILE A 254 20.78 16.62 -7.18
C ILE A 254 20.64 17.33 -5.80
N ARG A 255 20.10 16.63 -4.80
CA ARG A 255 20.02 17.10 -3.42
C ARG A 255 21.14 16.47 -2.59
#